data_0cc22621670a13e0ba7403d0e5a854dc
#
_entry.id   0cc22621670a13e0ba7403d0e5a854dc
#
_cell.length_a   1.000
_cell.length_b   1.000
_cell.length_c   1.000
_cell.angle_alpha   90.00
_cell.angle_beta   90.00
_cell.angle_gamma   90.00
#
_symmetry.space_group_name_H-M   'P 1'
#
loop_
_entity.id
_entity.type
_entity.pdbx_description
1 polymer ?
#
loop_
_entity_poly.entity_id
_entity_poly.type
_entity_poly.pdbx_seq_one_letter_code
_entity_poly.pdbx_strand_id
1 'polypeptide(L)'
;MADCAYVRSDYQPPAGVVRPASYQMPAAGGLVVRPAVLGSSGPSVRPVASQPGQGPGAWYIYRCASGGERDALYRAPVWIPDAAPGAAPAPDPEALAEQARNQLRLAGPAIVMSPVADQLVRLPTWLWLDPAGWNQVXATAAAGGVAVTAVARPVQVVWSLGDGGTVTCTGPGSPFPAGADPKSASPDCGYVYQRRSLDEPGGTFAVTATVRWDVTWAGAGQTGAFPGLTTVSTTQARVIDVPALTTGGG
;
A
#
# COMPACT_ATOMS: atom_id res chain seq x y z
N MET A 1 -16.96 19.10 32.41
CA MET A 1 -17.78 18.80 31.26
C MET A 1 -18.80 17.74 31.62
N ALA A 2 -20.07 17.97 31.31
CA ALA A 2 -21.11 17.00 31.63
C ALA A 2 -20.97 15.78 30.69
N ASP A 3 -20.84 14.61 31.28
CA ASP A 3 -20.74 13.35 30.56
C ASP A 3 -22.15 12.88 30.17
N CYS A 4 -22.59 13.24 28.98
CA CYS A 4 -23.91 12.92 28.47
C CYS A 4 -23.85 11.93 27.34
N ALA A 5 -24.75 10.95 27.29
CA ALA A 5 -24.79 9.93 26.25
C ALA A 5 -26.21 9.39 26.06
N TYR A 6 -26.43 8.77 24.90
CA TYR A 6 -27.64 7.98 24.68
C TYR A 6 -27.47 6.62 25.37
N VAL A 7 -28.43 6.28 26.20
CA VAL A 7 -28.43 5.04 27.01
C VAL A 7 -29.64 4.20 26.60
N ARG A 8 -29.44 2.90 26.43
CA ARG A 8 -30.52 1.98 26.11
C ARG A 8 -31.61 2.07 27.21
N SER A 9 -32.86 2.11 26.76
CA SER A 9 -34.01 2.34 27.65
C SER A 9 -35.16 1.40 27.30
N ASP A 10 -35.98 1.11 28.29
CA ASP A 10 -37.27 0.41 28.13
C ASP A 10 -38.38 1.35 27.72
N TYR A 11 -38.07 2.56 27.31
CA TYR A 11 -39.06 3.54 26.83
C TYR A 11 -39.95 2.95 25.74
N GLN A 12 -41.25 3.22 25.87
CA GLN A 12 -42.22 2.88 24.83
C GLN A 12 -42.94 4.17 24.44
N PRO A 13 -42.94 4.56 23.19
CA PRO A 13 -43.66 5.76 22.79
C PRO A 13 -45.19 5.52 22.94
N PRO A 14 -45.93 6.55 23.33
CA PRO A 14 -47.38 6.43 23.42
C PRO A 14 -47.99 6.04 22.08
N ALA A 15 -49.00 5.15 22.15
CA ALA A 15 -49.67 4.64 20.95
C ALA A 15 -50.30 5.81 20.16
N GLY A 16 -49.95 5.93 18.89
CA GLY A 16 -50.55 6.93 18.00
C GLY A 16 -49.62 8.05 17.52
N VAL A 17 -48.41 8.14 18.04
CA VAL A 17 -47.44 9.16 17.59
C VAL A 17 -46.17 8.48 17.08
N VAL A 18 -46.21 7.92 15.91
CA VAL A 18 -45.01 7.36 15.30
C VAL A 18 -44.70 8.11 14.00
N ARG A 19 -43.90 9.13 14.13
CA ARG A 19 -43.07 9.57 13.03
C ARG A 19 -41.65 9.04 13.30
N PRO A 20 -41.17 8.07 12.55
CA PRO A 20 -39.77 7.67 12.69
C PRO A 20 -38.93 8.81 12.17
N ALA A 21 -38.16 9.45 13.07
CA ALA A 21 -37.04 10.25 12.65
C ALA A 21 -35.98 9.27 12.17
N SER A 22 -35.83 9.15 10.89
CA SER A 22 -34.71 8.40 10.31
C SER A 22 -33.44 9.17 10.59
N TYR A 23 -32.71 8.70 11.59
CA TYR A 23 -31.40 9.29 11.91
C TYR A 23 -30.38 8.73 10.92
N GLN A 24 -29.95 9.59 10.03
CA GLN A 24 -28.79 9.28 9.18
C GLN A 24 -27.56 9.59 10.00
N MET A 25 -26.80 8.55 10.34
CA MET A 25 -25.53 8.74 11.06
C MET A 25 -24.57 9.53 10.17
N PRO A 26 -24.03 10.67 10.65
CA PRO A 26 -22.96 11.31 9.92
C PRO A 26 -21.71 10.40 9.95
N ALA A 27 -21.07 10.27 8.81
CA ALA A 27 -19.84 9.51 8.70
C ALA A 27 -18.75 10.20 9.53
N ALA A 28 -18.11 9.43 10.39
CA ALA A 28 -16.95 9.82 11.20
C ALA A 28 -17.18 10.86 12.29
N GLY A 29 -17.49 10.35 13.47
CA GLY A 29 -17.55 11.09 14.73
C GLY A 29 -18.11 10.16 15.78
N GLY A 30 -17.26 9.42 16.45
CA GLY A 30 -17.66 8.27 17.27
C GLY A 30 -18.72 8.56 18.31
N LEU A 31 -19.89 7.98 18.13
CA LEU A 31 -20.83 7.83 19.23
C LEU A 31 -20.27 6.73 20.14
N VAL A 32 -19.78 7.13 21.31
CA VAL A 32 -19.35 6.14 22.31
C VAL A 32 -20.60 5.59 22.96
N VAL A 33 -21.05 4.42 22.46
CA VAL A 33 -22.10 3.66 23.13
C VAL A 33 -21.40 2.83 24.21
N ARG A 34 -21.54 3.24 25.46
CA ARG A 34 -21.04 2.44 26.59
C ARG A 34 -22.04 1.33 26.89
N PRO A 35 -21.62 0.07 26.88
CA PRO A 35 -22.49 -0.98 27.37
C PRO A 35 -22.76 -0.80 28.85
N ALA A 36 -24.02 -0.85 29.23
CA ALA A 36 -24.38 -0.82 30.66
C ALA A 36 -23.86 -2.11 31.27
N VAL A 37 -22.99 -1.99 32.29
CA VAL A 37 -22.55 -3.13 33.10
C VAL A 37 -23.72 -3.57 33.96
N LEU A 38 -24.34 -4.68 33.54
CA LEU A 38 -25.38 -5.29 34.36
C LEU A 38 -24.76 -5.94 35.59
N GLY A 39 -24.94 -5.29 36.71
CA GLY A 39 -24.68 -5.92 38.02
C GLY A 39 -25.66 -7.10 38.19
N SER A 40 -25.12 -8.23 38.61
CA SER A 40 -25.85 -9.47 38.83
C SER A 40 -26.99 -9.31 39.86
N SER A 41 -28.17 -9.74 39.48
CA SER A 41 -29.42 -9.87 40.22
C SER A 41 -30.44 -8.76 39.98
N GLY A 42 -31.15 -8.89 38.88
CA GLY A 42 -32.38 -8.14 38.59
C GLY A 42 -33.36 -9.00 37.83
N PRO A 43 -34.64 -8.69 37.85
CA PRO A 43 -35.68 -9.53 37.22
C PRO A 43 -35.46 -9.65 35.72
N SER A 44 -35.79 -10.79 35.19
CA SER A 44 -35.69 -11.12 33.76
C SER A 44 -36.32 -10.04 32.89
N VAL A 45 -35.49 -9.38 32.08
CA VAL A 45 -36.00 -8.39 31.13
C VAL A 45 -36.79 -9.10 30.07
N ARG A 46 -38.09 -8.89 30.05
CA ARG A 46 -38.91 -9.33 28.92
C ARG A 46 -38.39 -8.66 27.66
N PRO A 47 -38.28 -9.42 26.58
CA PRO A 47 -37.96 -8.76 25.32
C PRO A 47 -39.06 -7.77 24.98
N VAL A 48 -38.65 -6.52 24.76
CA VAL A 48 -39.58 -5.46 24.35
C VAL A 48 -40.18 -5.86 23.00
N ALA A 49 -41.49 -5.95 22.94
CA ALA A 49 -42.13 -6.31 21.69
C ALA A 49 -41.79 -5.29 20.61
N SER A 50 -41.33 -5.78 19.47
CA SER A 50 -41.06 -4.96 18.31
C SER A 50 -42.34 -4.27 17.86
N GLN A 51 -42.27 -2.96 17.65
CA GLN A 51 -43.43 -2.26 17.09
C GLN A 51 -43.62 -2.68 15.62
N PRO A 52 -44.90 -2.79 15.18
CA PRO A 52 -45.13 -3.13 13.78
C PRO A 52 -44.49 -2.14 12.83
N GLY A 53 -43.62 -2.64 11.93
CA GLY A 53 -42.92 -1.84 10.96
C GLY A 53 -41.50 -1.47 11.33
N GLN A 54 -41.03 -1.80 12.53
CA GLN A 54 -39.61 -1.66 12.92
C GLN A 54 -39.05 -3.05 13.18
N GLY A 55 -37.90 -3.33 12.62
CA GLY A 55 -37.17 -4.56 12.89
C GLY A 55 -36.64 -4.62 14.32
N PRO A 56 -35.89 -5.65 14.68
CA PRO A 56 -35.30 -5.74 16.01
C PRO A 56 -34.41 -4.53 16.31
N GLY A 57 -34.54 -3.99 17.54
CA GLY A 57 -33.83 -2.80 17.93
C GLY A 57 -34.21 -2.39 19.37
N ALA A 58 -33.74 -1.23 19.78
CA ALA A 58 -34.05 -0.69 21.09
C ALA A 58 -34.18 0.83 21.06
N TRP A 59 -34.93 1.36 22.02
CA TRP A 59 -35.00 2.79 22.23
C TRP A 59 -33.83 3.24 23.07
N TYR A 60 -33.28 4.40 22.75
CA TYR A 60 -32.20 5.06 23.50
C TYR A 60 -32.65 6.44 23.92
N ILE A 61 -32.43 6.79 25.19
CA ILE A 61 -32.73 8.10 25.72
C ILE A 61 -31.43 8.83 26.11
N TYR A 62 -31.42 10.14 25.96
CA TYR A 62 -30.26 10.96 26.29
C TYR A 62 -30.22 11.22 27.78
N ARG A 63 -29.12 10.86 28.44
CA ARG A 63 -28.91 11.07 29.87
C ARG A 63 -27.55 11.66 30.17
N CYS A 64 -27.49 12.57 31.16
CA CYS A 64 -26.26 13.15 31.63
C CYS A 64 -25.93 12.59 33.02
N ALA A 65 -24.64 12.30 33.27
CA ALA A 65 -24.19 11.65 34.49
C ALA A 65 -24.18 12.60 35.72
N SER A 66 -24.10 13.90 35.48
CA SER A 66 -24.16 14.88 36.56
C SER A 66 -25.63 15.11 36.97
N GLY A 67 -26.09 14.34 37.94
CA GLY A 67 -27.46 14.45 38.39
C GLY A 67 -27.78 15.80 39.02
N GLY A 68 -28.83 16.48 38.56
CA GLY A 68 -29.38 17.61 39.23
C GLY A 68 -29.69 18.85 38.42
N GLU A 69 -29.12 19.00 37.27
CA GLU A 69 -29.49 20.13 36.42
C GLU A 69 -30.54 19.67 35.40
N ARG A 70 -31.66 20.40 35.38
CA ARG A 70 -32.68 20.18 34.37
C ARG A 70 -32.04 20.39 32.99
N ASP A 71 -31.99 19.34 32.25
CA ASP A 71 -31.46 19.41 30.89
C ASP A 71 -32.37 20.34 30.07
N ALA A 72 -31.88 21.51 29.78
CA ALA A 72 -32.61 22.48 28.96
C ALA A 72 -32.74 22.03 27.52
N LEU A 73 -32.07 20.96 27.18
CA LEU A 73 -32.05 20.41 25.81
C LEU A 73 -32.69 19.03 25.80
N TYR A 74 -34.03 19.01 25.92
CA TYR A 74 -34.77 17.76 25.77
C TYR A 74 -34.50 17.19 24.38
N ARG A 75 -33.85 16.04 24.32
CA ARG A 75 -33.64 15.31 23.07
C ARG A 75 -34.60 14.12 23.04
N ALA A 76 -35.35 14.03 21.95
CA ALA A 76 -36.33 12.97 21.81
C ALA A 76 -35.65 11.58 21.81
N PRO A 77 -36.33 10.56 22.38
CA PRO A 77 -35.82 9.21 22.30
C PRO A 77 -35.59 8.77 20.84
N VAL A 78 -34.53 8.01 20.61
CA VAL A 78 -34.14 7.56 19.29
C VAL A 78 -34.21 6.02 19.23
N TRP A 79 -34.87 5.51 18.20
CA TRP A 79 -34.86 4.08 17.95
C TRP A 79 -33.60 3.71 17.18
N ILE A 80 -32.83 2.79 17.72
CA ILE A 80 -31.63 2.26 17.04
C ILE A 80 -31.88 0.80 16.74
N PRO A 81 -31.97 0.43 15.45
CA PRO A 81 -32.17 -0.98 15.10
C PRO A 81 -30.93 -1.79 15.49
N ASP A 82 -31.17 -3.02 15.96
CA ASP A 82 -30.08 -3.95 16.19
C ASP A 82 -29.41 -4.25 14.86
N ALA A 83 -28.08 -4.17 14.81
CA ALA A 83 -27.36 -4.70 13.66
C ALA A 83 -27.72 -6.17 13.55
N ALA A 84 -28.03 -6.62 12.35
CA ALA A 84 -28.36 -8.02 12.13
C ALA A 84 -27.25 -8.89 12.72
N PRO A 85 -27.59 -9.87 13.58
CA PRO A 85 -26.53 -10.67 14.21
C PRO A 85 -25.69 -11.36 13.13
N GLY A 86 -24.40 -11.03 13.09
CA GLY A 86 -23.46 -11.65 12.19
C GLY A 86 -23.09 -10.89 10.94
N ALA A 87 -23.66 -9.71 10.69
CA ALA A 87 -23.20 -8.89 9.56
C ALA A 87 -22.11 -7.93 10.03
N ALA A 88 -20.88 -8.42 10.06
CA ALA A 88 -19.73 -7.51 10.09
C ALA A 88 -19.82 -6.63 8.84
N PRO A 89 -19.49 -5.33 8.93
CA PRO A 89 -19.50 -4.49 7.73
C PRO A 89 -18.62 -5.13 6.65
N ALA A 90 -19.11 -5.09 5.40
CA ALA A 90 -18.33 -5.64 4.29
C ALA A 90 -16.97 -4.97 4.24
N PRO A 91 -15.87 -5.73 4.10
CA PRO A 91 -14.55 -5.12 4.05
C PRO A 91 -14.43 -4.22 2.84
N ASP A 92 -13.78 -3.09 3.04
CA ASP A 92 -13.54 -2.11 1.99
C ASP A 92 -12.52 -2.68 0.98
N PRO A 93 -12.86 -2.82 -0.30
CA PRO A 93 -11.92 -3.35 -1.28
C PRO A 93 -10.64 -2.50 -1.44
N GLU A 94 -10.73 -1.18 -1.27
CA GLU A 94 -9.56 -0.31 -1.36
C GLU A 94 -8.59 -0.58 -0.20
N ALA A 95 -9.11 -0.77 1.01
CA ALA A 95 -8.27 -1.14 2.16
C ALA A 95 -7.62 -2.52 1.97
N LEU A 96 -8.33 -3.47 1.37
CA LEU A 96 -7.76 -4.77 1.03
C LEU A 96 -6.69 -4.63 -0.06
N ALA A 97 -6.89 -3.72 -1.02
CA ALA A 97 -5.90 -3.47 -2.06
C ALA A 97 -4.59 -2.92 -1.47
N GLU A 98 -4.69 -1.99 -0.50
CA GLU A 98 -3.50 -1.50 0.20
C GLU A 98 -2.80 -2.63 0.96
N GLN A 99 -3.56 -3.50 1.59
CA GLN A 99 -3.00 -4.65 2.28
C GLN A 99 -2.29 -5.59 1.30
N ALA A 100 -2.92 -5.87 0.14
CA ALA A 100 -2.31 -6.68 -0.90
C ALA A 100 -1.02 -6.04 -1.43
N ARG A 101 -1.05 -4.70 -1.67
CA ARG A 101 0.15 -3.96 -2.08
C ARG A 101 1.29 -4.13 -1.06
N ASN A 102 0.98 -4.03 0.22
CA ASN A 102 1.99 -4.16 1.27
C ASN A 102 2.55 -5.58 1.40
N GLN A 103 1.83 -6.57 0.87
CA GLN A 103 2.30 -7.95 0.81
C GLN A 103 3.14 -8.26 -0.43
N LEU A 104 3.20 -7.35 -1.42
CA LEU A 104 4.05 -7.55 -2.58
C LEU A 104 5.53 -7.61 -2.13
N ARG A 105 6.21 -8.68 -2.49
CA ARG A 105 7.62 -8.89 -2.15
C ARG A 105 8.49 -8.47 -3.33
N LEU A 106 8.58 -7.15 -3.55
CA LEU A 106 9.37 -6.60 -4.64
C LEU A 106 10.84 -6.52 -4.19
N ALA A 107 11.66 -7.42 -4.72
CA ALA A 107 13.08 -7.45 -4.39
C ALA A 107 13.84 -6.31 -5.09
N GLY A 108 14.93 -5.87 -4.50
CA GLY A 108 15.85 -4.96 -5.17
C GLY A 108 16.47 -5.65 -6.40
N PRO A 109 16.68 -4.91 -7.49
CA PRO A 109 17.19 -5.52 -8.72
C PRO A 109 18.63 -6.03 -8.54
N ALA A 110 18.91 -7.20 -9.11
CA ALA A 110 20.27 -7.76 -9.11
C ALA A 110 21.02 -7.20 -10.32
N ILE A 111 21.95 -6.29 -10.07
CA ILE A 111 22.72 -5.57 -11.11
C ILE A 111 23.81 -6.48 -11.68
N VAL A 112 23.88 -6.53 -13.00
CA VAL A 112 24.99 -7.17 -13.72
C VAL A 112 25.54 -6.19 -14.77
N MET A 113 26.85 -6.19 -14.93
CA MET A 113 27.53 -5.31 -15.86
C MET A 113 28.58 -6.10 -16.63
N SER A 114 28.83 -5.71 -17.85
CA SER A 114 29.97 -6.26 -18.62
C SER A 114 30.81 -5.11 -19.18
N PRO A 115 32.13 -5.16 -19.01
CA PRO A 115 32.95 -6.23 -18.40
C PRO A 115 32.63 -6.49 -16.93
N VAL A 116 32.88 -7.71 -16.47
CA VAL A 116 32.49 -8.13 -15.12
C VAL A 116 33.34 -7.45 -14.03
N ALA A 117 34.64 -7.27 -14.29
CA ALA A 117 35.55 -6.71 -13.28
C ALA A 117 35.63 -5.19 -13.40
N ASP A 118 36.44 -4.69 -14.32
CA ASP A 118 36.67 -3.28 -14.51
C ASP A 118 36.00 -2.76 -15.77
N GLN A 119 35.30 -1.66 -15.65
CA GLN A 119 34.79 -0.94 -16.82
C GLN A 119 35.93 -0.15 -17.45
N LEU A 120 35.82 0.12 -18.74
CA LEU A 120 36.88 0.79 -19.48
C LEU A 120 36.40 2.15 -20.01
N VAL A 121 37.22 3.19 -19.80
CA VAL A 121 36.90 4.52 -20.35
C VAL A 121 36.78 4.43 -21.87
N ARG A 122 35.72 5.04 -22.40
CA ARG A 122 35.43 5.14 -23.86
C ARG A 122 35.12 3.81 -24.53
N LEU A 123 34.85 2.75 -23.74
CA LEU A 123 34.35 1.49 -24.29
C LEU A 123 32.95 1.22 -23.76
N PRO A 124 32.10 0.53 -24.54
CA PRO A 124 30.76 0.26 -24.07
C PRO A 124 30.71 -0.61 -22.81
N THR A 125 29.94 -0.17 -21.83
CA THR A 125 29.53 -0.96 -20.68
C THR A 125 28.12 -1.44 -20.93
N TRP A 126 27.90 -2.75 -20.90
CA TRP A 126 26.56 -3.32 -20.96
C TRP A 126 25.95 -3.34 -19.57
N LEU A 127 24.69 -2.96 -19.46
CA LEU A 127 23.95 -2.90 -18.21
C LEU A 127 22.75 -3.81 -18.31
N TRP A 128 22.54 -4.69 -17.32
CA TRP A 128 21.29 -5.45 -17.27
C TRP A 128 21.01 -5.88 -15.85
N LEU A 129 19.77 -6.28 -15.62
CA LEU A 129 19.33 -6.88 -14.36
C LEU A 129 19.17 -8.39 -14.57
N ASP A 130 19.42 -9.16 -13.51
CA ASP A 130 19.16 -10.59 -13.56
C ASP A 130 17.71 -10.82 -13.99
N PRO A 131 17.47 -11.53 -15.09
CA PRO A 131 16.10 -11.75 -15.58
C PRO A 131 15.18 -12.42 -14.55
N ALA A 132 15.73 -13.15 -13.59
CA ALA A 132 14.90 -13.77 -12.55
C ALA A 132 14.15 -12.73 -11.70
N GLY A 133 14.67 -11.49 -11.62
CA GLY A 133 14.01 -10.41 -10.90
C GLY A 133 13.07 -9.55 -11.73
N TRP A 134 12.98 -9.78 -13.05
CA TRP A 134 12.16 -8.96 -13.96
C TRP A 134 10.86 -9.68 -14.30
N ASN A 135 10.09 -10.02 -13.26
CA ASN A 135 8.85 -10.78 -13.41
C ASN A 135 7.71 -10.12 -12.67
N GLN A 136 6.49 -10.45 -13.10
CA GLN A 136 5.28 -10.00 -12.41
C GLN A 136 5.21 -10.64 -11.02
N VAL A 137 4.77 -9.88 -10.08
CA VAL A 137 4.58 -10.33 -8.69
C VAL A 137 3.15 -10.07 -8.25
N UNK A 138 2.34 -10.79 -7.52
CA UNK A 138 1.20 -10.65 -7.17
C UNK A 138 1.10 -10.84 -5.84
N ALA A 139 0.13 -10.41 -5.19
CA ALA A 139 -0.28 -10.68 -3.79
C ALA A 139 -1.78 -10.48 -3.63
N THR A 140 -2.41 -11.28 -2.76
CA THR A 140 -3.87 -11.21 -2.54
C THR A 140 -4.14 -11.02 -1.05
N ALA A 141 -5.00 -10.05 -0.72
CA ALA A 141 -5.54 -9.89 0.62
C ALA A 141 -7.03 -10.23 0.60
N ALA A 142 -7.51 -10.86 1.67
CA ALA A 142 -8.91 -11.29 1.74
C ALA A 142 -9.44 -11.14 3.16
N ALA A 143 -10.71 -10.76 3.27
CA ALA A 143 -11.44 -10.68 4.52
C ALA A 143 -12.94 -10.78 4.24
N GLY A 144 -13.69 -11.39 5.15
CA GLY A 144 -15.16 -11.43 5.08
C GLY A 144 -15.72 -11.97 3.76
N GLY A 145 -15.03 -12.88 3.10
CA GLY A 145 -15.47 -13.44 1.82
C GLY A 145 -15.13 -12.58 0.61
N VAL A 146 -14.48 -11.43 0.81
CA VAL A 146 -14.02 -10.54 -0.26
C VAL A 146 -12.52 -10.72 -0.44
N ALA A 147 -12.06 -10.79 -1.70
CA ALA A 147 -10.64 -10.89 -2.01
C ALA A 147 -10.25 -9.85 -3.06
N VAL A 148 -9.05 -9.28 -2.89
CA VAL A 148 -8.48 -8.30 -3.81
C VAL A 148 -7.04 -8.70 -4.10
N THR A 149 -6.67 -8.70 -5.37
CA THR A 149 -5.32 -9.04 -5.82
C THR A 149 -4.62 -7.81 -6.39
N ALA A 150 -3.44 -7.51 -5.86
CA ALA A 150 -2.53 -6.51 -6.43
C ALA A 150 -1.50 -7.21 -7.31
N VAL A 151 -1.21 -6.62 -8.46
CA VAL A 151 -0.26 -7.15 -9.45
C VAL A 151 0.75 -6.06 -9.78
N ALA A 152 2.02 -6.35 -9.55
CA ALA A 152 3.13 -5.44 -9.87
C ALA A 152 3.87 -5.95 -11.10
N ARG A 153 4.12 -5.09 -12.09
CA ARG A 153 4.89 -5.38 -13.29
C ARG A 153 6.05 -4.40 -13.41
N PRO A 154 7.30 -4.88 -13.58
CA PRO A 154 8.40 -3.95 -13.82
C PRO A 154 8.29 -3.38 -15.24
N VAL A 155 8.50 -2.07 -15.40
CA VAL A 155 8.28 -1.41 -16.70
C VAL A 155 9.50 -0.67 -17.21
N GLN A 156 10.37 -0.20 -16.31
CA GLN A 156 11.61 0.44 -16.75
C GLN A 156 12.65 0.42 -15.62
N VAL A 157 13.90 0.56 -16.00
CA VAL A 157 14.98 0.78 -15.03
C VAL A 157 15.67 2.10 -15.35
N VAL A 158 15.89 2.90 -14.32
CA VAL A 158 16.68 4.14 -14.41
C VAL A 158 18.01 3.85 -13.74
N TRP A 159 19.08 4.02 -14.50
CA TRP A 159 20.46 3.83 -14.03
C TRP A 159 21.09 5.17 -13.70
N SER A 160 21.76 5.27 -12.57
CA SER A 160 22.66 6.36 -12.24
C SER A 160 24.07 5.75 -12.18
N LEU A 161 24.96 6.25 -13.00
CA LEU A 161 26.26 5.59 -13.23
C LEU A 161 27.38 6.06 -12.28
N GLY A 162 27.08 7.03 -11.43
CA GLY A 162 28.04 7.53 -10.42
C GLY A 162 28.97 8.63 -10.91
N ASP A 163 29.09 8.80 -12.21
CA ASP A 163 29.91 9.87 -12.80
C ASP A 163 29.09 11.11 -13.18
N GLY A 164 27.80 11.12 -12.83
CA GLY A 164 26.83 12.13 -13.24
C GLY A 164 25.93 11.68 -14.37
N GLY A 165 26.25 10.56 -15.04
CA GLY A 165 25.45 10.05 -16.14
C GLY A 165 24.27 9.24 -15.68
N THR A 166 23.20 9.27 -16.49
CA THR A 166 21.98 8.46 -16.27
C THR A 166 21.54 7.85 -17.58
N VAL A 167 20.93 6.66 -17.48
CA VAL A 167 20.31 5.97 -18.63
C VAL A 167 18.96 5.41 -18.19
N THR A 168 17.96 5.51 -19.04
CA THR A 168 16.66 4.89 -18.81
C THR A 168 16.45 3.80 -19.86
N CYS A 169 16.17 2.58 -19.39
CA CYS A 169 15.94 1.43 -20.24
C CYS A 169 14.53 0.89 -20.01
N THR A 170 13.82 0.55 -21.09
CA THR A 170 12.41 0.09 -21.01
C THR A 170 12.28 -1.39 -20.69
N GLY A 171 13.39 -2.07 -20.44
CA GLY A 171 13.43 -3.48 -20.06
C GLY A 171 14.59 -3.74 -19.11
N PRO A 172 14.84 -4.99 -18.80
CA PRO A 172 15.92 -5.34 -17.89
C PRO A 172 17.32 -5.18 -18.47
N GLY A 173 17.45 -4.94 -19.76
CA GLY A 173 18.72 -5.01 -20.49
C GLY A 173 19.02 -6.42 -20.97
N SER A 174 20.04 -6.54 -21.81
CA SER A 174 20.45 -7.82 -22.41
C SER A 174 21.80 -8.26 -21.84
N PRO A 175 21.94 -9.53 -21.45
CA PRO A 175 23.25 -10.05 -21.05
C PRO A 175 24.25 -9.98 -22.21
N PHE A 176 25.49 -9.70 -21.89
CA PHE A 176 26.57 -9.69 -22.90
C PHE A 176 26.75 -11.11 -23.44
N PRO A 177 26.61 -11.30 -24.77
CA PRO A 177 26.69 -12.65 -25.33
C PRO A 177 28.11 -13.22 -25.27
N ALA A 178 28.22 -14.50 -24.95
CA ALA A 178 29.51 -15.17 -24.92
C ALA A 178 30.16 -15.10 -26.35
N GLY A 179 31.42 -14.69 -26.39
CA GLY A 179 32.16 -14.58 -27.64
C GLY A 179 31.87 -13.33 -28.46
N ALA A 180 31.02 -12.43 -27.99
CA ALA A 180 30.76 -11.17 -28.70
C ALA A 180 32.01 -10.26 -28.65
N ASP A 181 32.07 -9.34 -29.60
CA ASP A 181 33.14 -8.34 -29.66
C ASP A 181 33.06 -7.45 -28.39
N PRO A 182 34.13 -7.37 -27.58
CA PRO A 182 34.11 -6.50 -26.40
C PRO A 182 33.86 -5.03 -26.71
N LYS A 183 34.01 -4.60 -27.94
CA LYS A 183 33.73 -3.21 -28.32
C LYS A 183 32.29 -3.00 -28.78
N SER A 184 31.48 -4.05 -28.81
CA SER A 184 30.09 -3.91 -29.23
C SER A 184 29.26 -3.23 -28.14
N ALA A 185 28.35 -2.35 -28.57
CA ALA A 185 27.40 -1.70 -27.67
C ALA A 185 26.20 -2.61 -27.42
N SER A 186 25.61 -2.48 -26.23
CA SER A 186 24.35 -3.16 -25.93
C SER A 186 23.23 -2.67 -26.86
N PRO A 187 22.37 -3.57 -27.35
CA PRO A 187 21.27 -3.15 -28.22
C PRO A 187 20.17 -2.40 -27.48
N ASP A 188 20.11 -2.48 -26.16
CA ASP A 188 18.97 -1.94 -25.40
C ASP A 188 19.35 -1.16 -24.14
N CYS A 189 20.48 -1.49 -23.50
CA CYS A 189 20.78 -0.85 -22.23
C CYS A 189 22.31 -0.82 -21.97
N GLY A 190 22.93 0.33 -22.19
CA GLY A 190 24.38 0.46 -22.03
C GLY A 190 24.80 1.88 -21.74
N TYR A 191 26.08 2.04 -21.45
CA TYR A 191 26.68 3.33 -21.11
C TYR A 191 28.14 3.35 -21.56
N VAL A 192 28.70 4.54 -21.78
CA VAL A 192 30.12 4.71 -22.09
C VAL A 192 30.71 5.74 -21.12
N TYR A 193 31.52 5.28 -20.18
CA TYR A 193 32.21 6.16 -19.23
C TYR A 193 33.23 7.04 -19.95
N GLN A 194 33.24 8.33 -19.59
CA GLN A 194 34.17 9.29 -20.20
C GLN A 194 35.38 9.57 -19.30
N ARG A 195 35.38 9.12 -18.04
CA ARG A 195 36.47 9.31 -17.12
C ARG A 195 36.60 8.12 -16.17
N ARG A 196 37.82 7.94 -15.66
CA ARG A 196 38.10 6.87 -14.69
C ARG A 196 37.51 7.22 -13.31
N SER A 197 37.41 6.21 -12.46
CA SER A 197 36.87 6.38 -11.11
C SER A 197 37.95 6.53 -10.02
N LEU A 198 39.19 6.56 -10.38
CA LEU A 198 40.30 6.55 -9.41
C LEU A 198 40.20 7.66 -8.36
N ASP A 199 39.75 8.84 -8.77
CA ASP A 199 39.65 10.01 -7.90
C ASP A 199 38.37 10.05 -7.05
N GLU A 200 37.52 9.05 -7.18
CA GLU A 200 36.29 8.95 -6.38
C GLU A 200 36.56 8.22 -5.05
N PRO A 201 35.70 8.40 -4.05
CA PRO A 201 35.86 7.66 -2.80
C PRO A 201 35.88 6.14 -3.03
N GLY A 202 36.94 5.50 -2.53
CA GLY A 202 37.17 4.07 -2.76
C GLY A 202 37.61 3.70 -4.17
N GLY A 203 37.83 4.68 -5.05
CA GLY A 203 38.26 4.44 -6.43
C GLY A 203 37.17 3.87 -7.32
N THR A 204 35.90 4.01 -6.94
CA THR A 204 34.77 3.43 -7.69
C THR A 204 33.64 4.43 -7.84
N PHE A 205 32.82 4.25 -8.86
CA PHE A 205 31.52 4.92 -8.99
C PHE A 205 30.44 4.08 -8.32
N ALA A 206 29.54 4.73 -7.61
CA ALA A 206 28.32 4.07 -7.10
C ALA A 206 27.30 3.99 -8.23
N VAL A 207 27.02 2.78 -8.70
CA VAL A 207 26.04 2.54 -9.78
C VAL A 207 24.73 2.10 -9.14
N THR A 208 23.68 2.86 -9.39
CA THR A 208 22.36 2.58 -8.81
C THR A 208 21.37 2.26 -9.93
N ALA A 209 20.63 1.15 -9.76
CA ALA A 209 19.52 0.78 -10.62
C ALA A 209 18.21 0.96 -9.86
N THR A 210 17.32 1.77 -10.40
CA THR A 210 15.98 1.99 -9.85
C THR A 210 14.95 1.42 -10.82
N VAL A 211 14.28 0.33 -10.42
CA VAL A 211 13.21 -0.27 -11.21
C VAL A 211 11.89 0.42 -10.85
N ARG A 212 11.15 0.85 -11.84
CA ARG A 212 9.78 1.35 -11.70
C ARG A 212 8.79 0.23 -11.95
N TRP A 213 7.78 0.18 -11.10
CA TRP A 213 6.74 -0.85 -11.16
C TRP A 213 5.39 -0.23 -11.46
N ASP A 214 4.68 -0.77 -12.42
CA ASP A 214 3.25 -0.51 -12.57
C ASP A 214 2.51 -1.49 -11.67
N VAL A 215 1.72 -0.94 -10.74
CA VAL A 215 0.98 -1.76 -9.78
C VAL A 215 -0.51 -1.48 -9.96
N THR A 216 -1.26 -2.51 -10.32
CA THR A 216 -2.72 -2.45 -10.44
C THR A 216 -3.34 -3.44 -9.46
N TRP A 217 -4.62 -3.22 -9.15
CA TRP A 217 -5.35 -4.17 -8.31
C TRP A 217 -6.77 -4.36 -8.84
N ALA A 218 -7.32 -5.52 -8.51
CA ALA A 218 -8.70 -5.87 -8.89
C ALA A 218 -9.30 -6.80 -7.84
N GLY A 219 -10.59 -6.63 -7.57
CA GLY A 219 -11.34 -7.47 -6.65
C GLY A 219 -12.67 -6.85 -6.28
N ALA A 220 -13.64 -7.67 -5.90
CA ALA A 220 -14.97 -7.22 -5.47
C ALA A 220 -15.65 -6.29 -6.48
N GLY A 221 -15.41 -6.50 -7.77
CA GLY A 221 -15.99 -5.67 -8.83
C GLY A 221 -15.34 -4.30 -8.98
N GLN A 222 -14.22 -4.05 -8.31
CA GLN A 222 -13.49 -2.77 -8.37
C GLN A 222 -12.08 -2.99 -8.88
N THR A 223 -11.47 -1.92 -9.41
CA THR A 223 -10.08 -1.91 -9.88
C THR A 223 -9.43 -0.58 -9.56
N GLY A 224 -8.10 -0.57 -9.49
CA GLY A 224 -7.36 0.65 -9.28
C GLY A 224 -5.87 0.45 -9.52
N ALA A 225 -5.08 1.46 -9.19
CA ALA A 225 -3.63 1.43 -9.38
C ALA A 225 -2.92 2.16 -8.23
N PHE A 226 -1.68 1.73 -7.97
CA PHE A 226 -0.79 2.39 -7.01
C PHE A 226 0.41 2.96 -7.77
N PRO A 227 0.45 4.26 -8.00
CA PRO A 227 1.55 4.87 -8.74
C PRO A 227 2.82 4.98 -7.89
N GLY A 228 3.95 5.05 -8.58
CA GLY A 228 5.22 5.44 -7.98
C GLY A 228 5.99 4.38 -7.22
N LEU A 229 5.62 3.11 -7.31
CA LEU A 229 6.40 2.06 -6.64
C LEU A 229 7.73 1.84 -7.34
N THR A 230 8.81 1.82 -6.55
CA THR A 230 10.15 1.56 -7.07
C THR A 230 10.91 0.61 -6.16
N THR A 231 11.88 -0.11 -6.74
CA THR A 231 12.90 -0.85 -5.98
C THR A 231 14.28 -0.41 -6.47
N VAL A 232 15.24 -0.41 -5.55
CA VAL A 232 16.56 0.18 -5.80
C VAL A 232 17.65 -0.78 -5.34
N SER A 233 18.73 -0.86 -6.12
CA SER A 233 19.96 -1.53 -5.71
C SER A 233 21.16 -0.69 -6.15
N THR A 234 22.28 -0.81 -5.42
CA THR A 234 23.51 -0.10 -5.73
C THR A 234 24.67 -1.08 -5.72
N THR A 235 25.58 -0.92 -6.68
CA THR A 235 26.84 -1.65 -6.73
C THR A 235 27.98 -0.67 -6.99
N GLN A 236 29.22 -1.13 -6.84
CA GLN A 236 30.40 -0.31 -7.09
C GLN A 236 31.06 -0.74 -8.40
N ALA A 237 31.38 0.23 -9.26
CA ALA A 237 32.04 -0.02 -10.53
C ALA A 237 33.38 0.70 -10.57
N ARG A 238 34.45 -0.06 -10.74
CA ARG A 238 35.75 0.52 -10.99
C ARG A 238 35.90 0.77 -12.48
N VAL A 239 36.27 2.00 -12.83
CA VAL A 239 36.45 2.41 -14.24
C VAL A 239 37.90 2.83 -14.41
N ILE A 240 38.62 2.18 -15.35
CA ILE A 240 40.03 2.39 -15.61
C ILE A 240 40.28 2.86 -17.04
N ASP A 241 41.41 3.50 -17.24
CA ASP A 241 41.87 3.84 -18.60
C ASP A 241 42.30 2.57 -19.36
N VAL A 242 42.03 2.54 -20.63
CA VAL A 242 42.56 1.48 -21.51
C VAL A 242 44.09 1.66 -21.57
N PRO A 243 44.87 0.65 -21.21
CA PRO A 243 46.32 0.79 -21.32
C PRO A 243 46.77 1.08 -22.76
N ALA A 244 47.61 2.07 -22.91
CA ALA A 244 48.20 2.35 -24.23
C ALA A 244 49.11 1.18 -24.61
N LEU A 245 48.85 0.59 -25.75
CA LEU A 245 49.73 -0.41 -26.30
C LEU A 245 51.02 0.31 -26.79
N THR A 246 52.07 0.22 -26.03
CA THR A 246 53.37 0.63 -26.50
C THR A 246 53.81 -0.42 -27.52
N THR A 247 53.68 -0.11 -28.82
CA THR A 247 54.37 -0.85 -29.85
C THR A 247 55.87 -0.60 -29.60
N GLY A 248 56.50 -1.58 -28.98
CA GLY A 248 57.96 -1.57 -28.87
C GLY A 248 58.52 -1.69 -30.24
N GLY A 249 59.04 -0.57 -30.75
CA GLY A 249 59.88 -0.62 -31.92
C GLY A 249 61.18 -1.29 -31.54
N GLY A 250 61.45 -2.44 -32.10
CA GLY A 250 62.76 -3.05 -32.08
C GLY A 250 63.63 -2.53 -33.20
#